data_4ea02ed6ebf37ce0063adbcd6d62effd
#
_entry.id   4ea02ed6ebf37ce0063adbcd6d62effd
#
_cell.length_a   1.000
_cell.length_b   1.000
_cell.length_c   1.000
_cell.angle_alpha   90.00
_cell.angle_beta   90.00
_cell.angle_gamma   90.00
#
_symmetry.space_group_name_H-M   'P 1'
#
loop_
_entity.id
_entity.type
_entity.pdbx_description
1 polymer ?
#
loop_
_entity_poly.entity_id
_entity_poly.type
_entity_poly.pdbx_seq_one_letter_code
_entity_poly.pdbx_strand_id
1 'polypeptide(L)'
;MDIATLIGIVGGAAMIVMSVITSGGTMGGIIDIPSVFMTVGGSYFALYIGFPLSKTLGLFKVMGKAFKVPDFGEKQIVQNLVALSEKARREGILALEDGLDDLDSPFMRMGLRLVVDGTDGNVIRSILENEMNQIEGRHMAWINIINQWAGFAPGFGMMGTVVGLIGMLNNLEDKSSLGPNMAVALITTLYGSMLANWLITPFSQKLLTQNAMEMKTLEMIVEGVTAIQGGENPRIMTQKLVTYLEPTVRKSIESEVMKD
;
A
#
# COMPACT_ATOMS: atom_id res chain seq x y z
N MET A 1 6.78 -1.74 13.35
CA MET A 1 7.20 -0.67 12.41
C MET A 1 8.10 -1.28 11.36
N ASP A 2 7.92 -0.87 10.13
CA ASP A 2 8.80 -1.33 9.05
C ASP A 2 10.14 -0.59 9.08
N ILE A 3 11.16 -1.33 9.48
CA ILE A 3 12.55 -0.82 9.60
C ILE A 3 13.09 -0.37 8.25
N ALA A 4 12.74 -1.06 7.15
CA ALA A 4 13.18 -0.71 5.81
C ALA A 4 12.69 0.67 5.38
N THR A 5 11.44 1.02 5.66
CA THR A 5 10.90 2.36 5.38
C THR A 5 11.64 3.44 6.17
N LEU A 6 11.93 3.20 7.44
CA LEU A 6 12.67 4.14 8.27
C LEU A 6 14.11 4.34 7.76
N ILE A 7 14.80 3.25 7.45
CA ILE A 7 16.16 3.28 6.88
C ILE A 7 16.15 4.05 5.54
N GLY A 8 15.16 3.81 4.68
CA GLY A 8 15.03 4.50 3.39
C GLY A 8 14.85 6.02 3.53
N ILE A 9 14.00 6.45 4.46
CA ILE A 9 13.78 7.90 4.71
C ILE A 9 15.02 8.53 5.34
N VAL A 10 15.54 7.97 6.43
CA VAL A 10 16.70 8.54 7.14
C VAL A 10 17.97 8.46 6.30
N GLY A 11 18.20 7.32 5.63
CA GLY A 11 19.34 7.14 4.74
C GLY A 11 19.30 8.07 3.54
N GLY A 12 18.15 8.24 2.90
CA GLY A 12 17.95 9.20 1.81
C GLY A 12 18.20 10.63 2.24
N ALA A 13 17.66 11.04 3.40
CA ALA A 13 17.94 12.36 3.97
C ALA A 13 19.45 12.57 4.24
N ALA A 14 20.10 11.57 4.85
CA ALA A 14 21.52 11.62 5.13
C ALA A 14 22.37 11.78 3.85
N MET A 15 22.01 11.08 2.75
CA MET A 15 22.72 11.20 1.47
C MET A 15 22.53 12.59 0.85
N ILE A 16 21.34 13.18 0.94
CA ILE A 16 21.09 14.54 0.45
C ILE A 16 21.92 15.55 1.25
N VAL A 17 21.89 15.46 2.58
CA VAL A 17 22.69 16.34 3.46
C VAL A 17 24.19 16.18 3.16
N MET A 18 24.68 14.95 3.03
CA MET A 18 26.08 14.67 2.71
C MET A 18 26.47 15.27 1.36
N SER A 19 25.62 15.15 0.35
CA SER A 19 25.85 15.75 -0.97
C SER A 19 25.98 17.27 -0.90
N VAL A 20 25.13 17.95 -0.13
CA VAL A 20 25.18 19.41 0.06
C VAL A 20 26.47 19.83 0.76
N ILE A 21 26.86 19.14 1.84
CA ILE A 21 28.07 19.47 2.59
C ILE A 21 29.33 19.23 1.74
N THR A 22 29.41 18.11 1.04
CA THR A 22 30.59 17.78 0.21
C THR A 22 30.75 18.67 -1.01
N SER A 23 29.65 19.26 -1.52
CA SER A 23 29.69 20.27 -2.58
C SER A 23 30.06 21.68 -2.08
N GLY A 24 30.36 21.86 -0.78
CA GLY A 24 30.69 23.16 -0.19
C GLY A 24 29.46 24.04 0.10
N GLY A 25 28.25 23.49 -0.05
CA GLY A 25 27.00 24.19 0.28
C GLY A 25 26.70 24.20 1.78
N THR A 26 25.79 25.06 2.17
CA THR A 26 25.25 25.12 3.53
C THR A 26 23.80 24.64 3.57
N MET A 27 23.40 23.95 4.62
CA MET A 27 22.01 23.51 4.78
C MET A 27 21.00 24.67 4.75
N GLY A 28 21.39 25.84 5.29
CA GLY A 28 20.58 27.06 5.21
C GLY A 28 20.31 27.54 3.80
N GLY A 29 21.24 27.27 2.86
CA GLY A 29 21.10 27.67 1.47
C GLY A 29 20.10 26.87 0.65
N ILE A 30 19.63 25.73 1.16
CA ILE A 30 18.60 24.91 0.51
C ILE A 30 17.26 24.94 1.23
N ILE A 31 17.13 25.70 2.33
CA ILE A 31 15.85 25.87 3.04
C ILE A 31 15.24 27.18 2.60
N ASP A 32 14.12 27.09 1.88
CA ASP A 32 13.38 28.26 1.36
C ASP A 32 11.87 28.08 1.60
N ILE A 33 11.30 28.94 2.45
CA ILE A 33 9.90 28.86 2.84
C ILE A 33 8.93 29.10 1.65
N PRO A 34 9.15 30.12 0.78
CA PRO A 34 8.35 30.30 -0.42
C PRO A 34 8.31 29.05 -1.30
N SER A 35 9.43 28.37 -1.48
CA SER A 35 9.52 27.12 -2.24
C SER A 35 8.70 25.98 -1.63
N VAL A 36 8.64 25.88 -0.29
CA VAL A 36 7.78 24.92 0.41
C VAL A 36 6.29 25.20 0.13
N PHE A 37 5.87 26.45 0.24
CA PHE A 37 4.47 26.81 -0.06
C PHE A 37 4.12 26.50 -1.51
N MET A 38 4.97 26.84 -2.45
CA MET A 38 4.75 26.59 -3.87
C MET A 38 4.64 25.08 -4.18
N THR A 39 5.62 24.28 -3.73
CA THR A 39 5.73 22.87 -4.11
C THR A 39 4.84 21.96 -3.26
N VAL A 40 5.00 21.99 -1.93
CA VAL A 40 4.24 21.10 -1.03
C VAL A 40 2.81 21.61 -0.90
N GLY A 41 2.62 22.89 -0.59
CA GLY A 41 1.29 23.47 -0.47
C GLY A 41 0.51 23.44 -1.78
N GLY A 42 1.07 23.99 -2.85
CA GLY A 42 0.41 24.07 -4.15
C GLY A 42 0.01 22.70 -4.68
N SER A 43 0.94 21.72 -4.68
CA SER A 43 0.65 20.37 -5.18
C SER A 43 -0.38 19.64 -4.33
N TYR A 44 -0.37 19.83 -3.01
CA TYR A 44 -1.37 19.24 -2.13
C TYR A 44 -2.76 19.86 -2.33
N PHE A 45 -2.85 21.20 -2.44
CA PHE A 45 -4.11 21.88 -2.71
C PHE A 45 -4.68 21.55 -4.10
N ALA A 46 -3.84 21.26 -5.09
CA ALA A 46 -4.29 20.78 -6.39
C ALA A 46 -5.12 19.49 -6.31
N LEU A 47 -4.88 18.64 -5.32
CA LEU A 47 -5.69 17.44 -5.10
C LEU A 47 -7.17 17.76 -4.79
N TYR A 48 -7.45 18.88 -4.11
CA TYR A 48 -8.82 19.26 -3.77
C TYR A 48 -9.66 19.63 -5.00
N ILE A 49 -9.03 19.96 -6.13
CA ILE A 49 -9.71 20.22 -7.39
C ILE A 49 -10.21 18.91 -8.00
N GLY A 50 -9.43 17.85 -7.89
CA GLY A 50 -9.70 16.55 -8.53
C GLY A 50 -10.40 15.53 -7.64
N PHE A 51 -10.35 15.67 -6.30
CA PHE A 51 -10.81 14.66 -5.36
C PHE A 51 -11.66 15.24 -4.22
N PRO A 52 -12.62 14.47 -3.68
CA PRO A 52 -13.44 14.91 -2.55
C PRO A 52 -12.59 15.21 -1.30
N LEU A 53 -12.99 16.23 -0.54
CA LEU A 53 -12.32 16.71 0.67
C LEU A 53 -12.05 15.56 1.68
N SER A 54 -13.00 14.67 1.88
CA SER A 54 -12.88 13.54 2.79
C SER A 54 -11.75 12.58 2.41
N LYS A 55 -11.47 12.42 1.12
CA LYS A 55 -10.38 11.60 0.61
C LYS A 55 -9.03 12.30 0.77
N THR A 56 -8.93 13.57 0.41
CA THR A 56 -7.66 14.32 0.53
C THR A 56 -7.20 14.48 1.97
N LEU A 57 -8.10 14.76 2.92
CA LEU A 57 -7.76 14.83 4.35
C LEU A 57 -7.35 13.47 4.94
N GLY A 58 -7.95 12.37 4.44
CA GLY A 58 -7.62 11.01 4.88
C GLY A 58 -6.27 10.48 4.37
N LEU A 59 -5.63 11.16 3.42
CA LEU A 59 -4.45 10.69 2.71
C LEU A 59 -3.28 10.35 3.65
N PHE A 60 -2.97 11.23 4.59
CA PHE A 60 -1.88 11.02 5.55
C PHE A 60 -2.11 9.82 6.46
N LYS A 61 -3.37 9.54 6.82
CA LYS A 61 -3.73 8.34 7.59
C LYS A 61 -3.47 7.06 6.79
N VAL A 62 -3.77 7.08 5.49
CA VAL A 62 -3.52 5.95 4.59
C VAL A 62 -2.02 5.76 4.36
N MET A 63 -1.29 6.83 4.09
CA MET A 63 0.17 6.77 3.95
C MET A 63 0.85 6.26 5.23
N GLY A 64 0.30 6.56 6.40
CA GLY A 64 0.77 6.02 7.68
C GLY A 64 0.71 4.49 7.77
N LYS A 65 -0.16 3.81 7.00
CA LYS A 65 -0.20 2.35 6.93
C LYS A 65 1.06 1.75 6.31
N ALA A 66 1.74 2.49 5.42
CA ALA A 66 2.99 2.04 4.81
C ALA A 66 4.13 1.81 5.83
N PHE A 67 4.03 2.39 7.03
CA PHE A 67 4.97 2.12 8.13
C PHE A 67 4.70 0.82 8.89
N LYS A 68 3.62 0.12 8.59
CA LYS A 68 3.31 -1.17 9.19
C LYS A 68 3.71 -2.28 8.23
N VAL A 69 4.27 -3.35 8.77
CA VAL A 69 4.42 -4.61 8.04
C VAL A 69 3.10 -5.36 8.20
N PRO A 70 2.32 -5.59 7.14
CA PRO A 70 1.12 -6.41 7.26
C PRO A 70 1.53 -7.86 7.49
N ASP A 71 0.90 -8.49 8.45
CA ASP A 71 0.90 -9.93 8.63
C ASP A 71 -0.54 -10.40 8.38
N PHE A 72 -0.73 -11.10 7.30
CA PHE A 72 -2.04 -11.62 6.92
C PHE A 72 -2.32 -13.01 7.50
N GLY A 73 -1.37 -13.58 8.26
CA GLY A 73 -1.54 -14.88 8.91
C GLY A 73 -1.72 -16.03 7.91
N GLU A 74 -1.09 -15.98 6.76
CA GLU A 74 -1.27 -16.95 5.66
C GLU A 74 -1.11 -18.41 6.14
N LYS A 75 -0.12 -18.68 7.00
CA LYS A 75 0.10 -20.02 7.59
C LYS A 75 -1.13 -20.46 8.39
N GLN A 76 -1.62 -19.59 9.27
CA GLN A 76 -2.77 -19.87 10.13
C GLN A 76 -4.05 -20.08 9.31
N ILE A 77 -4.23 -19.30 8.25
CA ILE A 77 -5.37 -19.43 7.33
C ILE A 77 -5.37 -20.82 6.68
N VAL A 78 -4.21 -21.28 6.17
CA VAL A 78 -4.10 -22.63 5.58
C VAL A 78 -4.43 -23.70 6.61
N GLN A 79 -3.86 -23.61 7.82
CA GLN A 79 -4.12 -24.58 8.89
C GLN A 79 -5.61 -24.61 9.27
N ASN A 80 -6.24 -23.46 9.42
CA ASN A 80 -7.66 -23.35 9.72
C ASN A 80 -8.53 -23.95 8.60
N LEU A 81 -8.25 -23.65 7.34
CA LEU A 81 -8.98 -24.19 6.20
C LEU A 81 -8.85 -25.73 6.11
N VAL A 82 -7.66 -26.27 6.35
CA VAL A 82 -7.42 -27.70 6.35
C VAL A 82 -8.19 -28.37 7.49
N ALA A 83 -8.10 -27.86 8.71
CA ALA A 83 -8.83 -28.40 9.86
C ALA A 83 -10.37 -28.34 9.65
N LEU A 84 -10.87 -27.25 9.07
CA LEU A 84 -12.29 -27.10 8.76
C LEU A 84 -12.74 -28.06 7.64
N SER A 85 -11.90 -28.28 6.63
CA SER A 85 -12.16 -29.26 5.57
C SER A 85 -12.27 -30.67 6.12
N GLU A 86 -11.37 -31.06 7.05
CA GLU A 86 -11.42 -32.35 7.73
C GLU A 86 -12.66 -32.48 8.61
N LYS A 87 -13.03 -31.44 9.35
CA LYS A 87 -14.25 -31.40 10.17
C LYS A 87 -15.51 -31.56 9.31
N ALA A 88 -15.61 -30.78 8.21
CA ALA A 88 -16.72 -30.87 7.28
C ALA A 88 -16.88 -32.28 6.69
N ARG A 89 -15.76 -32.94 6.38
CA ARG A 89 -15.77 -34.29 5.79
C ARG A 89 -16.18 -35.37 6.79
N ARG A 90 -15.81 -35.23 8.07
CA ARG A 90 -16.13 -36.22 9.14
C ARG A 90 -17.51 -36.03 9.71
N GLU A 91 -17.92 -34.82 9.94
CA GLU A 91 -19.10 -34.43 10.74
C GLU A 91 -20.18 -33.77 9.91
N GLY A 92 -19.88 -33.44 8.64
CA GLY A 92 -20.77 -32.73 7.74
C GLY A 92 -20.56 -31.22 7.78
N ILE A 93 -21.04 -30.53 6.75
CA ILE A 93 -20.86 -29.09 6.54
C ILE A 93 -21.48 -28.28 7.70
N LEU A 94 -22.62 -28.69 8.23
CA LEU A 94 -23.29 -27.98 9.34
C LEU A 94 -22.46 -27.92 10.62
N ALA A 95 -21.56 -28.88 10.84
CA ALA A 95 -20.66 -28.86 11.99
C ALA A 95 -19.64 -27.72 11.97
N LEU A 96 -19.46 -27.03 10.84
CA LEU A 96 -18.58 -25.87 10.74
C LEU A 96 -19.12 -24.66 11.51
N GLU A 97 -20.45 -24.55 11.70
CA GLU A 97 -21.09 -23.39 12.31
C GLU A 97 -20.50 -23.05 13.69
N ASP A 98 -20.25 -24.06 14.52
CA ASP A 98 -19.74 -23.89 15.89
C ASP A 98 -18.34 -23.25 15.98
N GLY A 99 -17.55 -23.23 14.88
CA GLY A 99 -16.20 -22.69 14.88
C GLY A 99 -16.03 -21.40 14.06
N LEU A 100 -17.10 -20.88 13.45
CA LEU A 100 -16.98 -19.72 12.56
C LEU A 100 -16.66 -18.42 13.30
N ASP A 101 -17.18 -18.26 14.51
CA ASP A 101 -16.98 -17.00 15.26
C ASP A 101 -15.57 -16.88 15.85
N ASP A 102 -14.84 -17.99 15.98
CA ASP A 102 -13.44 -18.02 16.44
C ASP A 102 -12.43 -17.66 15.33
N LEU A 103 -12.87 -17.50 14.09
CA LEU A 103 -12.01 -17.17 12.96
C LEU A 103 -11.65 -15.68 12.97
N ASP A 104 -10.35 -15.36 12.90
CA ASP A 104 -9.85 -13.98 12.86
C ASP A 104 -10.22 -13.25 11.57
N SER A 105 -10.33 -13.98 10.44
CA SER A 105 -10.63 -13.39 9.14
C SER A 105 -12.14 -13.24 8.90
N PRO A 106 -12.68 -12.00 8.85
CA PRO A 106 -14.09 -11.78 8.53
C PRO A 106 -14.47 -12.27 7.12
N PHE A 107 -13.53 -12.19 6.17
CA PHE A 107 -13.74 -12.65 4.80
C PHE A 107 -13.89 -14.18 4.74
N MET A 108 -13.02 -14.92 5.44
CA MET A 108 -13.12 -16.39 5.53
C MET A 108 -14.42 -16.80 6.25
N ARG A 109 -14.77 -16.12 7.32
CA ARG A 109 -16.04 -16.35 8.07
C ARG A 109 -17.26 -16.17 7.17
N MET A 110 -17.29 -15.09 6.37
CA MET A 110 -18.37 -14.83 5.41
C MET A 110 -18.50 -15.97 4.40
N GLY A 111 -17.39 -16.41 3.81
CA GLY A 111 -17.39 -17.50 2.83
C GLY A 111 -17.88 -18.83 3.42
N LEU A 112 -17.41 -19.18 4.62
CA LEU A 112 -17.81 -20.42 5.28
C LEU A 112 -19.27 -20.40 5.76
N ARG A 113 -19.83 -19.24 6.13
CA ARG A 113 -21.28 -19.12 6.39
C ARG A 113 -22.10 -19.47 5.17
N LEU A 114 -21.72 -18.99 3.99
CA LEU A 114 -22.39 -19.33 2.74
C LEU A 114 -22.33 -20.86 2.45
N VAL A 115 -21.22 -21.51 2.84
CA VAL A 115 -21.09 -22.98 2.74
C VAL A 115 -22.07 -23.68 3.68
N VAL A 116 -22.15 -23.25 4.94
CA VAL A 116 -23.08 -23.80 5.94
C VAL A 116 -24.53 -23.59 5.51
N ASP A 117 -24.86 -22.45 4.90
CA ASP A 117 -26.18 -22.13 4.34
C ASP A 117 -26.55 -22.97 3.10
N GLY A 118 -25.66 -23.84 2.64
CA GLY A 118 -25.89 -24.72 1.48
C GLY A 118 -25.89 -24.00 0.12
N THR A 119 -25.23 -22.84 0.03
CA THR A 119 -25.12 -22.06 -1.20
C THR A 119 -24.27 -22.80 -2.26
N ASP A 120 -24.65 -22.69 -3.54
CA ASP A 120 -23.89 -23.29 -4.66
C ASP A 120 -22.46 -22.70 -4.75
N GLY A 121 -21.48 -23.55 -5.05
CA GLY A 121 -20.06 -23.18 -5.06
C GLY A 121 -19.71 -22.08 -6.05
N ASN A 122 -20.38 -22.01 -7.21
CA ASN A 122 -20.15 -20.92 -8.17
C ASN A 122 -20.70 -19.60 -7.64
N VAL A 123 -21.81 -19.64 -6.90
CA VAL A 123 -22.41 -18.46 -6.29
C VAL A 123 -21.51 -17.95 -5.15
N ILE A 124 -21.00 -18.86 -4.30
CA ILE A 124 -20.03 -18.52 -3.24
C ILE A 124 -18.79 -17.84 -3.83
N ARG A 125 -18.19 -18.47 -4.85
CA ARG A 125 -17.02 -17.92 -5.56
C ARG A 125 -17.32 -16.51 -6.08
N SER A 126 -18.44 -16.33 -6.76
CA SER A 126 -18.84 -15.04 -7.33
C SER A 126 -19.03 -13.96 -6.26
N ILE A 127 -19.63 -14.29 -5.11
CA ILE A 127 -19.82 -13.36 -3.98
C ILE A 127 -18.46 -12.96 -3.40
N LEU A 128 -17.57 -13.92 -3.15
CA LEU A 128 -16.26 -13.67 -2.57
C LEU A 128 -15.36 -12.89 -3.51
N GLU A 129 -15.33 -13.22 -4.80
CA GLU A 129 -14.58 -12.46 -5.81
C GLU A 129 -15.10 -11.02 -5.94
N ASN A 130 -16.41 -10.80 -5.86
CA ASN A 130 -16.98 -9.47 -5.84
C ASN A 130 -16.53 -8.66 -4.60
N GLU A 131 -16.56 -9.25 -3.41
CA GLU A 131 -16.09 -8.57 -2.19
C GLU A 131 -14.58 -8.27 -2.29
N MET A 132 -13.77 -9.22 -2.77
CA MET A 132 -12.34 -9.01 -3.02
C MET A 132 -12.10 -7.84 -3.97
N ASN A 133 -12.82 -7.78 -5.09
CA ASN A 133 -12.73 -6.68 -6.06
C ASN A 133 -13.14 -5.32 -5.44
N GLN A 134 -14.13 -5.30 -4.54
CA GLN A 134 -14.53 -4.08 -3.84
C GLN A 134 -13.45 -3.63 -2.82
N ILE A 135 -12.80 -4.57 -2.14
CA ILE A 135 -11.67 -4.27 -1.25
C ILE A 135 -10.52 -3.66 -2.05
N GLU A 136 -10.12 -4.32 -3.13
CA GLU A 136 -9.07 -3.83 -4.03
C GLU A 136 -9.39 -2.46 -4.61
N GLY A 137 -10.61 -2.27 -5.11
CA GLY A 137 -11.08 -0.99 -5.65
C GLY A 137 -10.98 0.15 -4.63
N ARG A 138 -11.32 -0.11 -3.36
CA ARG A 138 -11.15 0.88 -2.27
C ARG A 138 -9.68 1.22 -2.03
N HIS A 139 -8.78 0.24 -2.05
CA HIS A 139 -7.34 0.46 -1.87
C HIS A 139 -6.75 1.21 -3.06
N MET A 140 -7.05 0.77 -4.28
CA MET A 140 -6.58 1.40 -5.51
C MET A 140 -7.04 2.85 -5.66
N ALA A 141 -8.24 3.18 -5.18
CA ALA A 141 -8.71 4.56 -5.16
C ALA A 141 -7.80 5.48 -4.31
N TRP A 142 -7.32 5.01 -3.15
CA TRP A 142 -6.36 5.76 -2.33
C TRP A 142 -4.98 5.84 -2.97
N ILE A 143 -4.47 4.73 -3.49
CA ILE A 143 -3.18 4.65 -4.16
C ILE A 143 -3.15 5.60 -5.36
N ASN A 144 -4.26 5.69 -6.12
CA ASN A 144 -4.37 6.61 -7.24
C ASN A 144 -4.25 8.09 -6.80
N ILE A 145 -4.89 8.49 -5.68
CA ILE A 145 -4.77 9.86 -5.17
C ILE A 145 -3.31 10.18 -4.79
N ILE A 146 -2.62 9.23 -4.15
CA ILE A 146 -1.20 9.37 -3.78
C ILE A 146 -0.35 9.54 -5.05
N ASN A 147 -0.58 8.73 -6.09
CA ASN A 147 0.12 8.82 -7.37
C ASN A 147 -0.14 10.15 -8.08
N GLN A 148 -1.38 10.67 -8.03
CA GLN A 148 -1.68 12.00 -8.59
C GLN A 148 -0.92 13.10 -7.86
N TRP A 149 -0.79 13.01 -6.53
CA TRP A 149 0.02 13.96 -5.78
C TRP A 149 1.50 13.90 -6.19
N ALA A 150 2.06 12.69 -6.33
CA ALA A 150 3.41 12.52 -6.86
C ALA A 150 3.58 13.16 -8.25
N GLY A 151 2.57 13.07 -9.11
CA GLY A 151 2.57 13.70 -10.44
C GLY A 151 2.50 15.24 -10.38
N PHE A 152 1.75 15.80 -9.44
CA PHE A 152 1.61 17.27 -9.33
C PHE A 152 2.85 17.92 -8.72
N ALA A 153 3.55 17.29 -7.80
CA ALA A 153 4.66 17.90 -7.06
C ALA A 153 5.80 18.44 -7.98
N PRO A 154 6.30 17.71 -8.98
CA PRO A 154 7.28 18.26 -9.93
C PRO A 154 6.72 19.38 -10.79
N GLY A 155 5.44 19.34 -11.17
CA GLY A 155 4.76 20.39 -11.91
C GLY A 155 4.76 21.73 -11.15
N PHE A 156 4.43 21.70 -9.85
CA PHE A 156 4.53 22.87 -8.98
C PHE A 156 5.98 23.29 -8.75
N GLY A 157 6.94 22.36 -8.75
CA GLY A 157 8.38 22.69 -8.78
C GLY A 157 8.76 23.51 -10.00
N MET A 158 8.32 23.10 -11.18
CA MET A 158 8.56 23.86 -12.42
C MET A 158 7.87 25.22 -12.44
N MET A 159 6.63 25.32 -11.93
CA MET A 159 5.97 26.61 -11.76
C MET A 159 6.77 27.57 -10.87
N GLY A 160 7.32 27.05 -9.76
CA GLY A 160 8.19 27.82 -8.88
C GLY A 160 9.48 28.29 -9.57
N THR A 161 10.07 27.47 -10.46
CA THR A 161 11.20 27.89 -11.29
C THR A 161 10.85 29.11 -12.12
N VAL A 162 9.70 29.07 -12.81
CA VAL A 162 9.24 30.20 -13.64
C VAL A 162 9.01 31.45 -12.79
N VAL A 163 8.36 31.32 -11.63
CA VAL A 163 8.11 32.45 -10.70
C VAL A 163 9.42 33.08 -10.22
N GLY A 164 10.42 32.25 -9.83
CA GLY A 164 11.74 32.74 -9.43
C GLY A 164 12.48 33.48 -10.57
N LEU A 165 12.42 32.96 -11.80
CA LEU A 165 13.00 33.62 -12.96
C LEU A 165 12.29 34.94 -13.31
N ILE A 166 10.96 35.01 -13.20
CA ILE A 166 10.21 36.27 -13.39
C ILE A 166 10.63 37.29 -12.33
N GLY A 167 10.75 36.85 -11.06
CA GLY A 167 11.23 37.74 -9.97
C GLY A 167 12.64 38.27 -10.23
N MET A 168 13.54 37.42 -10.77
CA MET A 168 14.89 37.83 -11.18
C MET A 168 14.87 38.85 -12.32
N LEU A 169 14.07 38.60 -13.36
CA LEU A 169 13.98 39.51 -14.53
C LEU A 169 13.38 40.88 -14.18
N ASN A 170 12.41 40.90 -13.28
CA ASN A 170 11.80 42.15 -12.83
C ASN A 170 12.74 43.05 -11.99
N ASN A 171 13.84 42.48 -11.49
CA ASN A 171 14.78 43.19 -10.60
C ASN A 171 16.23 43.11 -11.13
N LEU A 172 16.43 43.11 -12.45
CA LEU A 172 17.76 42.97 -13.07
C LEU A 172 18.74 44.07 -12.65
N GLU A 173 18.26 45.27 -12.32
CA GLU A 173 19.07 46.38 -11.90
C GLU A 173 19.59 46.24 -10.43
N ASP A 174 18.87 45.48 -9.62
CA ASP A 174 19.26 45.15 -8.24
C ASP A 174 20.02 43.83 -8.16
N LYS A 175 21.34 43.92 -8.17
CA LYS A 175 22.24 42.75 -8.10
C LYS A 175 22.05 41.96 -6.79
N SER A 176 21.52 42.54 -5.72
CA SER A 176 21.32 41.88 -4.46
C SER A 176 20.13 40.89 -4.48
N SER A 177 19.16 41.11 -5.37
CA SER A 177 17.96 40.29 -5.55
C SER A 177 18.17 39.12 -6.52
N LEU A 178 19.17 39.15 -7.38
CA LEU A 178 19.40 38.13 -8.42
C LEU A 178 19.67 36.74 -7.81
N GLY A 179 20.57 36.68 -6.82
CA GLY A 179 20.93 35.42 -6.14
C GLY A 179 19.73 34.76 -5.44
N PRO A 180 19.01 35.48 -4.57
CA PRO A 180 17.81 34.92 -3.92
C PRO A 180 16.74 34.43 -4.88
N ASN A 181 16.40 35.17 -5.93
CA ASN A 181 15.38 34.75 -6.92
C ASN A 181 15.82 33.53 -7.72
N MET A 182 17.10 33.42 -8.05
CA MET A 182 17.67 32.25 -8.70
C MET A 182 17.65 31.03 -7.77
N ALA A 183 17.95 31.23 -6.48
CA ALA A 183 17.84 30.17 -5.47
C ALA A 183 16.42 29.63 -5.38
N VAL A 184 15.39 30.48 -5.29
CA VAL A 184 13.97 30.08 -5.29
C VAL A 184 13.68 29.21 -6.52
N ALA A 185 14.10 29.62 -7.72
CA ALA A 185 13.87 28.88 -8.97
C ALA A 185 14.45 27.45 -8.90
N LEU A 186 15.64 27.27 -8.35
CA LEU A 186 16.31 25.98 -8.28
C LEU A 186 15.75 25.10 -7.13
N ILE A 187 15.51 25.71 -5.97
CA ILE A 187 15.05 24.99 -4.78
C ILE A 187 13.62 24.45 -4.95
N THR A 188 12.74 25.19 -5.64
CA THR A 188 11.38 24.68 -5.93
C THR A 188 11.42 23.42 -6.77
N THR A 189 12.26 23.34 -7.77
CA THR A 189 12.42 22.13 -8.59
C THR A 189 13.01 20.98 -7.77
N LEU A 190 14.00 21.27 -6.92
CA LEU A 190 14.55 20.28 -5.98
C LEU A 190 13.46 19.71 -5.06
N TYR A 191 12.68 20.58 -4.44
CA TYR A 191 11.60 20.16 -3.52
C TYR A 191 10.52 19.36 -4.24
N GLY A 192 10.09 19.78 -5.42
CA GLY A 192 9.11 19.05 -6.22
C GLY A 192 9.58 17.63 -6.56
N SER A 193 10.85 17.50 -6.96
CA SER A 193 11.45 16.20 -7.27
C SER A 193 11.64 15.33 -6.03
N MET A 194 12.10 15.89 -4.91
CA MET A 194 12.27 15.17 -3.67
C MET A 194 10.92 14.69 -3.13
N LEU A 195 9.91 15.54 -3.10
CA LEU A 195 8.58 15.19 -2.63
C LEU A 195 7.99 14.04 -3.44
N ALA A 196 8.07 14.11 -4.76
CA ALA A 196 7.54 13.09 -5.66
C ALA A 196 8.31 11.77 -5.55
N ASN A 197 9.63 11.80 -5.81
CA ASN A 197 10.39 10.59 -6.09
C ASN A 197 10.98 9.94 -4.85
N TRP A 198 11.26 10.69 -3.81
CA TRP A 198 11.83 10.16 -2.58
C TRP A 198 10.78 9.84 -1.51
N LEU A 199 9.67 10.58 -1.46
CA LEU A 199 8.64 10.36 -0.46
C LEU A 199 7.39 9.73 -1.04
N ILE A 200 6.63 10.43 -1.90
CA ILE A 200 5.27 10.03 -2.26
C ILE A 200 5.27 8.73 -3.10
N THR A 201 6.08 8.64 -4.13
CA THR A 201 6.13 7.47 -5.02
C THR A 201 6.50 6.18 -4.26
N PRO A 202 7.55 6.13 -3.41
CA PRO A 202 7.86 4.96 -2.62
C PRO A 202 6.74 4.54 -1.67
N PHE A 203 6.03 5.48 -1.05
CA PHE A 203 4.86 5.16 -0.23
C PHE A 203 3.74 4.53 -1.05
N SER A 204 3.46 5.06 -2.23
CA SER A 204 2.47 4.48 -3.14
C SER A 204 2.83 3.06 -3.55
N GLN A 205 4.08 2.82 -3.95
CA GLN A 205 4.57 1.50 -4.34
C GLN A 205 4.46 0.49 -3.18
N LYS A 206 4.75 0.93 -1.97
CA LYS A 206 4.62 0.08 -0.80
C LYS A 206 3.17 -0.32 -0.51
N LEU A 207 2.25 0.63 -0.58
CA LEU A 207 0.82 0.35 -0.43
C LEU A 207 0.31 -0.58 -1.54
N LEU A 208 0.80 -0.42 -2.76
CA LEU A 208 0.48 -1.32 -3.88
C LEU A 208 0.96 -2.75 -3.62
N THR A 209 2.18 -2.91 -3.12
CA THR A 209 2.72 -4.22 -2.75
C THR A 209 1.91 -4.86 -1.61
N GLN A 210 1.55 -4.09 -0.58
CA GLN A 210 0.71 -4.58 0.52
C GLN A 210 -0.67 -5.01 0.02
N ASN A 211 -1.29 -4.24 -0.87
CA ASN A 211 -2.55 -4.61 -1.49
C ASN A 211 -2.44 -5.92 -2.29
N ALA A 212 -1.38 -6.09 -3.08
CA ALA A 212 -1.18 -7.33 -3.84
C ALA A 212 -1.02 -8.57 -2.92
N MET A 213 -0.33 -8.42 -1.78
CA MET A 213 -0.21 -9.49 -0.78
C MET A 213 -1.57 -9.82 -0.15
N GLU A 214 -2.36 -8.81 0.20
CA GLU A 214 -3.71 -9.00 0.74
C GLU A 214 -4.62 -9.71 -0.27
N MET A 215 -4.65 -9.26 -1.52
CA MET A 215 -5.45 -9.90 -2.58
C MET A 215 -5.07 -11.36 -2.77
N LYS A 216 -3.78 -11.69 -2.78
CA LYS A 216 -3.30 -13.08 -2.86
C LYS A 216 -3.80 -13.93 -1.68
N THR A 217 -3.83 -13.38 -0.48
CA THR A 217 -4.35 -14.06 0.71
C THR A 217 -5.86 -14.28 0.60
N LEU A 218 -6.61 -13.29 0.13
CA LEU A 218 -8.06 -13.42 -0.09
C LEU A 218 -8.38 -14.46 -1.17
N GLU A 219 -7.61 -14.49 -2.26
CA GLU A 219 -7.75 -15.51 -3.32
C GLU A 219 -7.52 -16.92 -2.78
N MET A 220 -6.50 -17.10 -1.94
CA MET A 220 -6.26 -18.36 -1.24
C MET A 220 -7.45 -18.79 -0.38
N ILE A 221 -8.11 -17.85 0.31
CA ILE A 221 -9.32 -18.12 1.09
C ILE A 221 -10.47 -18.54 0.17
N VAL A 222 -10.68 -17.85 -0.97
CA VAL A 222 -11.71 -18.23 -1.95
C VAL A 222 -11.51 -19.66 -2.42
N GLU A 223 -10.28 -20.04 -2.75
CA GLU A 223 -9.96 -21.40 -3.21
C GLU A 223 -10.24 -22.44 -2.09
N GLY A 224 -9.84 -22.15 -0.84
CA GLY A 224 -10.08 -23.05 0.28
C GLY A 224 -11.57 -23.23 0.60
N VAL A 225 -12.34 -22.13 0.64
CA VAL A 225 -13.77 -22.15 0.91
C VAL A 225 -14.54 -22.92 -0.16
N THR A 226 -14.20 -22.69 -1.44
CA THR A 226 -14.84 -23.40 -2.55
C THR A 226 -14.45 -24.89 -2.59
N ALA A 227 -13.23 -25.25 -2.19
CA ALA A 227 -12.81 -26.64 -2.04
C ALA A 227 -13.57 -27.35 -0.90
N ILE A 228 -13.81 -26.69 0.22
CA ILE A 228 -14.63 -27.22 1.33
C ILE A 228 -16.07 -27.47 0.86
N GLN A 229 -16.67 -26.51 0.18
CA GLN A 229 -18.02 -26.63 -0.35
C GLN A 229 -18.14 -27.78 -1.36
N GLY A 230 -17.14 -27.97 -2.22
CA GLY A 230 -17.09 -29.06 -3.19
C GLY A 230 -16.77 -30.43 -2.59
N GLY A 231 -16.53 -30.53 -1.27
CA GLY A 231 -16.15 -31.79 -0.61
C GLY A 231 -14.79 -32.33 -1.06
N GLU A 232 -13.89 -31.45 -1.53
CA GLU A 232 -12.58 -31.84 -2.03
C GLU A 232 -11.74 -32.52 -0.94
N ASN A 233 -10.86 -33.43 -1.34
CA ASN A 233 -9.97 -34.11 -0.41
C ASN A 233 -9.05 -33.09 0.28
N PRO A 234 -9.01 -33.04 1.65
CA PRO A 234 -8.17 -32.10 2.40
C PRO A 234 -6.70 -32.10 1.95
N ARG A 235 -6.16 -33.26 1.58
CA ARG A 235 -4.78 -33.38 1.11
C ARG A 235 -4.57 -32.68 -0.24
N ILE A 236 -5.52 -32.77 -1.15
CA ILE A 236 -5.47 -32.07 -2.46
C ILE A 236 -5.65 -30.58 -2.24
N MET A 237 -6.62 -30.18 -1.42
CA MET A 237 -6.82 -28.78 -1.04
C MET A 237 -5.54 -28.18 -0.43
N THR A 238 -4.87 -28.89 0.51
CA THR A 238 -3.60 -28.44 1.08
C THR A 238 -2.55 -28.19 -0.02
N GLN A 239 -2.41 -29.13 -0.97
CA GLN A 239 -1.46 -28.97 -2.08
C GLN A 239 -1.75 -27.73 -2.93
N LYS A 240 -3.00 -27.37 -3.13
CA LYS A 240 -3.40 -26.12 -3.81
C LYS A 240 -3.07 -24.90 -2.97
N LEU A 241 -3.46 -24.88 -1.69
CA LEU A 241 -3.27 -23.72 -0.82
C LEU A 241 -1.81 -23.39 -0.56
N VAL A 242 -0.94 -24.38 -0.41
CA VAL A 242 0.51 -24.14 -0.20
C VAL A 242 1.19 -23.50 -1.42
N THR A 243 0.59 -23.53 -2.61
CA THR A 243 1.14 -22.82 -3.77
C THR A 243 1.08 -21.30 -3.63
N TYR A 244 0.18 -20.79 -2.80
CA TYR A 244 0.07 -19.37 -2.48
C TYR A 244 1.13 -18.88 -1.49
N LEU A 245 1.80 -19.82 -0.79
CA LEU A 245 2.76 -19.47 0.26
C LEU A 245 4.17 -19.27 -0.31
N GLU A 246 4.98 -18.50 0.43
CA GLU A 246 6.40 -18.42 0.14
C GLU A 246 7.11 -19.77 0.38
N PRO A 247 8.18 -20.08 -0.38
CA PRO A 247 8.87 -21.38 -0.30
C PRO A 247 9.33 -21.76 1.12
N THR A 248 9.67 -20.78 1.95
CA THR A 248 10.10 -20.98 3.34
C THR A 248 8.95 -21.43 4.23
N VAL A 249 7.80 -20.80 4.13
CA VAL A 249 6.57 -21.11 4.88
C VAL A 249 5.97 -22.42 4.38
N ARG A 250 5.98 -22.65 3.07
CA ARG A 250 5.50 -23.89 2.44
C ARG A 250 6.15 -25.12 3.02
N LYS A 251 7.49 -25.14 3.13
CA LYS A 251 8.24 -26.28 3.72
C LYS A 251 7.82 -26.59 5.16
N SER A 252 7.47 -25.56 5.94
CA SER A 252 7.03 -25.77 7.32
C SER A 252 5.67 -26.48 7.39
N ILE A 253 4.73 -26.09 6.52
CA ILE A 253 3.39 -26.70 6.47
C ILE A 253 3.45 -28.11 5.88
N GLU A 254 4.20 -28.33 4.79
CA GLU A 254 4.39 -29.67 4.21
C GLU A 254 4.96 -30.66 5.25
N SER A 255 5.85 -30.18 6.11
CA SER A 255 6.39 -31.02 7.20
C SER A 255 5.43 -31.29 8.35
N GLU A 256 4.43 -30.42 8.56
CA GLU A 256 3.41 -30.55 9.62
C GLU A 256 2.21 -31.38 9.14
N VAL A 257 1.69 -31.09 7.95
CA VAL A 257 0.42 -31.63 7.43
C VAL A 257 0.63 -32.96 6.64
N MET A 258 1.82 -33.23 6.09
CA MET A 258 2.10 -34.49 5.37
C MET A 258 2.67 -35.63 6.28
N LYS A 259 2.80 -35.40 7.59
CA LYS A 259 3.26 -36.43 8.53
C LYS A 259 2.16 -37.37 9.05
N ASP A 260 0.91 -37.02 8.83
CA ASP A 260 -0.28 -37.82 9.12
C ASP A 260 -0.89 -38.36 7.81
#